data_4b19ddc32af475a2cb5bed3ccdc48520
#
_entry.id   4b19ddc32af475a2cb5bed3ccdc48520
#
_cell.length_a   1.000
_cell.length_b   1.000
_cell.length_c   1.000
_cell.angle_alpha   90.00
_cell.angle_beta   90.00
_cell.angle_gamma   90.00
#
_symmetry.space_group_name_H-M   'P 1'
#
loop_
_entity.id
_entity.type
_entity.pdbx_description
1 polymer ?
#
loop_
_entity_poly.entity_id
_entity_poly.type
_entity_poly.pdbx_seq_one_letter_code
_entity_poly.pdbx_strand_id
1 'polypeptide(L)'
;MKYRAIGENHLYQKTYARGMKAVTKTVVVYCLRDYAAAKLQKAHPQNKRVNRVGLTVTKKIGGAVTRSRVKRILREGFRRFDTESPLKTGFLVVLVARDVAVQAKSQDIYADLKYAFRKLGMVEGMPFPPKEAQTAPKPKKKPASR
;
A
#
# COMPACT_ATOMS: atom_id res chain seq x y z
N MET A 1 -15.15 4.67 2.67
CA MET A 1 -14.16 5.69 2.42
C MET A 1 -13.73 5.73 0.97
N LYS A 2 -13.31 6.89 0.52
CA LYS A 2 -12.96 7.05 -0.89
C LYS A 2 -11.47 7.20 -1.09
N TYR A 3 -10.98 6.72 -2.21
CA TYR A 3 -9.60 6.90 -2.59
C TYR A 3 -9.53 7.06 -4.10
N ARG A 4 -8.39 7.53 -4.59
CA ARG A 4 -8.17 7.71 -6.02
C ARG A 4 -6.99 6.87 -6.47
N ALA A 5 -6.98 6.53 -7.75
CA ALA A 5 -5.85 5.80 -8.31
C ALA A 5 -4.66 6.73 -8.50
N ILE A 6 -3.46 6.17 -8.37
CA ILE A 6 -2.24 6.89 -8.73
C ILE A 6 -2.11 6.81 -10.23
N GLY A 7 -2.04 7.98 -10.89
CA GLY A 7 -1.96 8.02 -12.34
C GLY A 7 -0.61 8.35 -12.91
N GLU A 8 0.39 8.60 -12.08
CA GLU A 8 1.68 9.09 -12.55
C GLU A 8 2.82 8.19 -12.09
N ASN A 9 3.68 7.81 -13.03
CA ASN A 9 4.80 6.91 -12.73
C ASN A 9 5.76 7.46 -11.69
N HIS A 10 6.02 8.75 -11.72
CA HIS A 10 7.00 9.30 -10.76
C HIS A 10 6.50 9.19 -9.32
N LEU A 11 5.20 9.13 -9.11
CA LEU A 11 4.65 8.96 -7.76
C LEU A 11 4.89 7.54 -7.26
N TYR A 12 4.81 6.54 -8.14
CA TYR A 12 5.16 5.17 -7.76
C TYR A 12 6.62 5.09 -7.32
N GLN A 13 7.52 5.64 -8.14
CA GLN A 13 8.94 5.58 -7.83
C GLN A 13 9.29 6.33 -6.57
N LYS A 14 8.68 7.49 -6.38
CA LYS A 14 8.89 8.27 -5.17
C LYS A 14 8.44 7.49 -3.93
N THR A 15 7.30 6.82 -4.03
CA THR A 15 6.77 6.04 -2.91
C THR A 15 7.69 4.87 -2.60
N TYR A 16 8.22 4.20 -3.61
CA TYR A 16 9.17 3.11 -3.38
C TYR A 16 10.45 3.60 -2.74
N ALA A 17 10.93 4.76 -3.14
CA ALA A 17 12.22 5.27 -2.66
C ALA A 17 12.13 5.85 -1.25
N ARG A 18 11.03 6.50 -0.92
CA ARG A 18 10.93 7.29 0.32
C ARG A 18 9.84 6.85 1.27
N GLY A 19 8.96 5.97 0.85
CA GLY A 19 7.83 5.59 1.67
C GLY A 19 8.19 4.60 2.76
N MET A 20 7.31 4.53 3.75
CA MET A 20 7.35 3.46 4.73
C MET A 20 6.99 2.15 4.03
N LYS A 21 7.54 1.06 4.51
CA LYS A 21 7.34 -0.24 3.86
C LYS A 21 7.00 -1.33 4.86
N ALA A 22 6.04 -2.15 4.52
CA ALA A 22 5.73 -3.35 5.29
C ALA A 22 5.63 -4.52 4.32
N VAL A 23 6.35 -5.59 4.60
CA VAL A 23 6.39 -6.78 3.76
C VAL A 23 5.54 -7.87 4.40
N THR A 24 4.60 -8.41 3.63
CA THR A 24 3.79 -9.53 4.10
C THR A 24 3.94 -10.69 3.13
N LYS A 25 3.24 -11.77 3.40
CA LYS A 25 3.34 -12.97 2.59
C LYS A 25 2.87 -12.75 1.15
N THR A 26 1.76 -12.04 0.97
CA THR A 26 1.16 -11.88 -0.36
C THR A 26 1.40 -10.52 -0.98
N VAL A 27 1.73 -9.51 -0.18
CA VAL A 27 1.80 -8.15 -0.68
C VAL A 27 2.85 -7.35 0.09
N VAL A 28 3.45 -6.39 -0.59
CA VAL A 28 4.31 -5.40 0.05
C VAL A 28 3.57 -4.07 -0.01
N VAL A 29 3.43 -3.41 1.13
CA VAL A 29 2.70 -2.16 1.23
C VAL A 29 3.70 -1.01 1.41
N TYR A 30 3.57 0.01 0.56
CA TYR A 30 4.36 1.23 0.68
C TYR A 30 3.42 2.39 0.97
N CYS A 31 3.80 3.25 1.89
CA CYS A 31 3.01 4.44 2.21
C CYS A 31 3.93 5.65 2.30
N LEU A 32 3.55 6.73 1.63
CA LEU A 32 4.30 7.98 1.65
C LEU A 32 3.32 9.12 1.77
N ARG A 33 3.67 10.15 2.56
CA ARG A 33 2.80 11.30 2.70
C ARG A 33 2.65 12.01 1.34
N ASP A 34 1.42 12.32 0.99
CA ASP A 34 1.10 12.98 -0.28
C ASP A 34 1.06 14.49 -0.05
N TYR A 35 2.18 15.15 -0.22
CA TYR A 35 2.27 16.57 0.03
C TYR A 35 1.46 17.40 -0.97
N ALA A 36 1.28 16.90 -2.18
CA ALA A 36 0.45 17.58 -3.16
C ALA A 36 -1.01 17.58 -2.72
N ALA A 37 -1.48 16.48 -2.16
CA ALA A 37 -2.84 16.42 -1.63
C ALA A 37 -3.02 17.36 -0.46
N ALA A 38 -1.99 17.51 0.37
CA ALA A 38 -2.04 18.43 1.49
C ALA A 38 -2.15 19.87 1.01
N LYS A 39 -1.42 20.23 -0.04
CA LYS A 39 -1.52 21.57 -0.62
C LYS A 39 -2.89 21.84 -1.22
N LEU A 40 -3.45 20.85 -1.92
CA LEU A 40 -4.77 20.98 -2.50
C LEU A 40 -5.83 21.12 -1.43
N GLN A 41 -5.69 20.39 -0.33
CA GLN A 41 -6.60 20.51 0.79
C GLN A 41 -6.56 21.91 1.38
N LYS A 42 -5.39 22.50 1.49
CA LYS A 42 -5.22 23.83 2.02
C LYS A 42 -5.86 24.87 1.12
N ALA A 43 -5.70 24.69 -0.20
CA ALA A 43 -6.28 25.61 -1.18
C ALA A 43 -7.80 25.47 -1.29
N HIS A 44 -8.30 24.26 -1.05
CA HIS A 44 -9.73 23.96 -1.15
C HIS A 44 -10.18 23.19 0.09
N PRO A 45 -10.38 23.89 1.22
CA PRO A 45 -10.68 23.22 2.49
C PRO A 45 -11.98 22.42 2.48
N GLN A 46 -12.87 22.70 1.55
CA GLN A 46 -14.14 21.99 1.45
C GLN A 46 -13.99 20.59 0.89
N ASN A 47 -12.88 20.33 0.16
CA ASN A 47 -12.64 19.04 -0.41
C ASN A 47 -11.93 18.18 0.61
N LYS A 48 -12.43 16.97 0.83
CA LYS A 48 -11.80 16.06 1.77
C LYS A 48 -10.53 15.48 1.16
N ARG A 49 -9.51 15.29 1.99
CA ARG A 49 -8.35 14.55 1.57
C ARG A 49 -8.74 13.10 1.34
N VAL A 50 -8.13 12.51 0.32
CA VAL A 50 -8.27 11.09 0.07
C VAL A 50 -6.88 10.53 -0.17
N ASN A 51 -6.75 9.22 0.01
CA ASN A 51 -5.52 8.55 -0.32
C ASN A 51 -5.48 8.28 -1.81
N ARG A 52 -4.29 8.29 -2.38
CA ARG A 52 -4.10 7.83 -3.74
C ARG A 52 -3.46 6.45 -3.66
N VAL A 53 -4.10 5.48 -4.29
CA VAL A 53 -3.73 4.08 -4.16
C VAL A 53 -3.33 3.52 -5.50
N GLY A 54 -2.18 2.86 -5.55
CA GLY A 54 -1.72 2.20 -6.75
C GLY A 54 -1.51 0.72 -6.51
N LEU A 55 -1.73 -0.06 -7.55
CA LEU A 55 -1.50 -1.50 -7.50
C LEU A 55 -0.42 -1.85 -8.50
N THR A 56 0.57 -2.61 -8.06
CA THR A 56 1.64 -3.07 -8.94
C THR A 56 1.62 -4.59 -9.00
N VAL A 57 1.42 -5.11 -10.19
CA VAL A 57 1.50 -6.55 -10.44
C VAL A 57 2.40 -6.72 -11.64
N THR A 58 3.61 -7.22 -11.42
CA THR A 58 4.62 -7.32 -12.46
C THR A 58 4.39 -8.52 -13.37
N LYS A 59 5.06 -8.51 -14.51
CA LYS A 59 4.97 -9.61 -15.45
C LYS A 59 5.48 -10.92 -14.88
N LYS A 60 6.30 -10.87 -13.85
CA LYS A 60 6.78 -12.08 -13.16
C LYS A 60 5.64 -12.87 -12.52
N ILE A 61 4.56 -12.18 -12.17
CA ILE A 61 3.40 -12.82 -11.54
C ILE A 61 2.72 -13.78 -12.50
N GLY A 62 2.69 -13.43 -13.79
CA GLY A 62 2.07 -14.27 -14.80
C GLY A 62 1.55 -13.46 -15.96
N GLY A 63 0.73 -14.08 -16.79
CA GLY A 63 0.15 -13.44 -17.96
C GLY A 63 -0.91 -12.41 -17.60
N ALA A 64 -1.50 -11.80 -18.64
CA ALA A 64 -2.46 -10.72 -18.45
C ALA A 64 -3.68 -11.14 -17.63
N VAL A 65 -4.18 -12.33 -17.87
CA VAL A 65 -5.37 -12.84 -17.15
C VAL A 65 -5.04 -13.01 -15.67
N THR A 66 -3.89 -13.62 -15.38
CA THR A 66 -3.44 -13.82 -13.99
C THR A 66 -3.24 -12.49 -13.29
N ARG A 67 -2.58 -11.54 -13.95
CA ARG A 67 -2.34 -10.24 -13.35
C ARG A 67 -3.63 -9.48 -13.08
N SER A 68 -4.61 -9.58 -13.98
CA SER A 68 -5.91 -8.95 -13.77
C SER A 68 -6.62 -9.53 -12.56
N ARG A 69 -6.55 -10.86 -12.42
CA ARG A 69 -7.14 -11.52 -11.27
C ARG A 69 -6.50 -11.07 -9.97
N VAL A 70 -5.16 -10.99 -9.96
CA VAL A 70 -4.43 -10.55 -8.77
C VAL A 70 -4.80 -9.12 -8.41
N LYS A 71 -4.88 -8.24 -9.40
CA LYS A 71 -5.32 -6.86 -9.16
C LYS A 71 -6.70 -6.82 -8.53
N ARG A 72 -7.60 -7.67 -9.01
CA ARG A 72 -8.96 -7.69 -8.49
C ARG A 72 -8.99 -8.09 -7.02
N ILE A 73 -8.26 -9.14 -6.64
CA ILE A 73 -8.26 -9.57 -5.25
C ILE A 73 -7.57 -8.56 -4.34
N LEU A 74 -6.57 -7.84 -4.85
CA LEU A 74 -5.95 -6.76 -4.10
C LEU A 74 -6.96 -5.64 -3.84
N ARG A 75 -7.73 -5.27 -4.85
CA ARG A 75 -8.76 -4.23 -4.68
C ARG A 75 -9.83 -4.67 -3.69
N GLU A 76 -10.26 -5.91 -3.79
CA GLU A 76 -11.29 -6.41 -2.88
C GLU A 76 -10.80 -6.44 -1.45
N GLY A 77 -9.60 -6.93 -1.23
CA GLY A 77 -9.00 -6.97 0.10
C GLY A 77 -8.81 -5.58 0.68
N PHE A 78 -8.31 -4.67 -0.14
CA PHE A 78 -8.10 -3.30 0.30
C PHE A 78 -9.41 -2.60 0.63
N ARG A 79 -10.42 -2.75 -0.22
CA ARG A 79 -11.72 -2.13 0.00
C ARG A 79 -12.34 -2.62 1.29
N ARG A 80 -12.27 -3.92 1.52
CA ARG A 80 -12.80 -4.50 2.74
C ARG A 80 -12.10 -3.94 3.97
N PHE A 81 -10.77 -3.89 3.92
CA PHE A 81 -10.00 -3.37 5.04
C PHE A 81 -10.33 -1.89 5.28
N ASP A 82 -10.36 -1.11 4.22
CA ASP A 82 -10.60 0.33 4.31
C ASP A 82 -12.00 0.62 4.89
N THR A 83 -12.97 -0.23 4.56
CA THR A 83 -14.32 -0.08 5.09
C THR A 83 -14.37 -0.38 6.58
N GLU A 84 -13.65 -1.41 7.02
CA GLU A 84 -13.68 -1.83 8.42
C GLU A 84 -12.76 -1.00 9.31
N SER A 85 -11.65 -0.54 8.76
CA SER A 85 -10.63 0.17 9.53
C SER A 85 -10.14 1.35 8.72
N PRO A 86 -10.79 2.51 8.86
CA PRO A 86 -10.41 3.67 8.06
C PRO A 86 -8.93 4.01 8.19
N LEU A 87 -8.30 4.28 7.08
CA LEU A 87 -6.91 4.67 7.03
C LEU A 87 -6.77 6.18 7.20
N LYS A 88 -5.59 6.58 7.68
CA LYS A 88 -5.23 7.99 7.69
C LYS A 88 -5.24 8.50 6.26
N THR A 89 -5.70 9.71 6.05
CA THR A 89 -5.82 10.29 4.72
C THR A 89 -4.63 11.16 4.36
N GLY A 90 -4.48 11.42 3.06
CA GLY A 90 -3.40 12.26 2.58
C GLY A 90 -2.12 11.51 2.30
N PHE A 91 -2.22 10.23 1.95
CA PHE A 91 -1.06 9.40 1.68
C PHE A 91 -1.11 8.80 0.29
N LEU A 92 0.09 8.52 -0.24
CA LEU A 92 0.25 7.67 -1.41
C LEU A 92 0.44 6.26 -0.88
N VAL A 93 -0.39 5.34 -1.34
CA VAL A 93 -0.34 3.94 -0.91
C VAL A 93 -0.12 3.08 -2.14
N VAL A 94 0.92 2.26 -2.14
CA VAL A 94 1.18 1.35 -3.24
C VAL A 94 1.21 -0.07 -2.71
N LEU A 95 0.41 -0.93 -3.33
CA LEU A 95 0.35 -2.34 -2.99
C LEU A 95 1.05 -3.11 -4.10
N VAL A 96 2.12 -3.82 -3.75
CA VAL A 96 2.89 -4.59 -4.72
C VAL A 96 2.63 -6.07 -4.47
N ALA A 97 2.09 -6.76 -5.48
CA ALA A 97 1.80 -8.19 -5.35
C ALA A 97 3.07 -9.00 -5.32
N ARG A 98 3.10 -10.00 -4.46
CA ARG A 98 4.18 -10.97 -4.43
C ARG A 98 3.72 -12.25 -5.12
N ASP A 99 4.66 -13.14 -5.41
CA ASP A 99 4.37 -14.38 -6.13
C ASP A 99 3.25 -15.19 -5.49
N VAL A 100 3.21 -15.22 -4.17
CA VAL A 100 2.20 -15.99 -3.43
C VAL A 100 0.79 -15.47 -3.68
N ALA A 101 0.66 -14.21 -4.09
CA ALA A 101 -0.66 -13.63 -4.36
C ALA A 101 -1.41 -14.35 -5.48
N VAL A 102 -0.70 -15.04 -6.36
CA VAL A 102 -1.34 -15.79 -7.46
C VAL A 102 -2.29 -16.85 -6.91
N GLN A 103 -1.94 -17.44 -5.77
CA GLN A 103 -2.73 -18.50 -5.15
C GLN A 103 -3.60 -17.98 -4.01
N ALA A 104 -3.56 -16.69 -3.72
CA ALA A 104 -4.28 -16.13 -2.60
C ALA A 104 -5.71 -15.77 -2.97
N LYS A 105 -6.52 -15.59 -1.93
CA LYS A 105 -7.88 -15.08 -2.07
C LYS A 105 -7.94 -13.70 -1.45
N SER A 106 -9.04 -12.97 -1.73
CA SER A 106 -9.17 -11.62 -1.22
C SER A 106 -9.09 -11.57 0.31
N GLN A 107 -9.57 -12.60 1.00
CA GLN A 107 -9.49 -12.66 2.45
C GLN A 107 -8.04 -12.78 2.94
N ASP A 108 -7.18 -13.46 2.18
CA ASP A 108 -5.76 -13.53 2.51
C ASP A 108 -5.09 -12.18 2.36
N ILE A 109 -5.45 -11.46 1.30
CA ILE A 109 -4.97 -10.10 1.07
C ILE A 109 -5.44 -9.19 2.21
N TYR A 110 -6.71 -9.31 2.59
CA TYR A 110 -7.27 -8.52 3.68
C TYR A 110 -6.47 -8.71 4.98
N ALA A 111 -6.17 -9.95 5.31
CA ALA A 111 -5.42 -10.25 6.55
C ALA A 111 -4.01 -9.65 6.49
N ASP A 112 -3.36 -9.76 5.34
CA ASP A 112 -2.02 -9.21 5.18
C ASP A 112 -2.03 -7.68 5.21
N LEU A 113 -3.03 -7.06 4.60
CA LEU A 113 -3.17 -5.60 4.65
C LEU A 113 -3.42 -5.11 6.06
N LYS A 114 -4.23 -5.84 6.81
CA LYS A 114 -4.50 -5.51 8.20
C LYS A 114 -3.20 -5.49 9.01
N TYR A 115 -2.39 -6.52 8.84
CA TYR A 115 -1.10 -6.59 9.51
C TYR A 115 -0.20 -5.44 9.08
N ALA A 116 -0.08 -5.23 7.77
CA ALA A 116 0.84 -4.23 7.22
C ALA A 116 0.46 -2.81 7.64
N PHE A 117 -0.80 -2.45 7.50
CA PHE A 117 -1.22 -1.10 7.84
C PHE A 117 -1.13 -0.82 9.34
N ARG A 118 -1.37 -1.82 10.16
CA ARG A 118 -1.19 -1.65 11.60
C ARG A 118 0.28 -1.48 11.95
N LYS A 119 1.14 -2.25 11.30
CA LYS A 119 2.57 -2.14 11.51
C LYS A 119 3.09 -0.76 11.13
N LEU A 120 2.54 -0.17 10.08
CA LEU A 120 2.94 1.15 9.62
C LEU A 120 2.25 2.29 10.36
N GLY A 121 1.29 1.98 11.21
CA GLY A 121 0.55 3.01 11.93
C GLY A 121 -0.36 3.82 11.03
N MET A 122 -0.85 3.22 9.95
CA MET A 122 -1.70 3.91 8.98
C MET A 122 -3.17 3.91 9.34
N VAL A 123 -3.57 3.15 10.33
CA VAL A 123 -4.97 3.12 10.75
C VAL A 123 -5.27 4.39 11.52
N GLU A 124 -6.40 5.01 11.22
CA GLU A 124 -6.79 6.25 11.88
C GLU A 124 -6.83 6.08 13.40
N GLY A 125 -6.25 7.03 14.09
CA GLY A 125 -6.20 6.98 15.55
C GLY A 125 -4.97 6.30 16.12
N MET A 126 -4.18 5.62 15.30
CA MET A 126 -2.95 4.98 15.76
C MET A 126 -1.75 5.90 15.57
N PRO A 127 -0.80 5.90 16.51
CA PRO A 127 0.43 6.67 16.32
C PRO A 127 1.33 5.98 15.31
N PHE A 128 2.16 6.77 14.63
CA PHE A 128 3.17 6.19 13.75
C PHE A 128 4.25 5.52 14.60
N PRO A 129 4.79 4.38 14.12
CA PRO A 129 5.89 3.74 14.82
C PRO A 129 7.18 4.57 14.68
N PRO A 130 8.20 4.30 15.51
CA PRO A 130 9.49 4.96 15.36
C PRO A 130 10.07 4.73 13.97
N LYS A 131 10.90 5.64 13.53
CA LYS A 131 11.51 5.53 12.20
C LYS A 131 12.20 4.21 11.95
N GLU A 132 12.88 3.70 12.96
CA GLU A 132 13.58 2.44 12.83
C GLU A 132 12.63 1.28 12.55
N ALA A 133 11.43 1.35 13.07
CA ALA A 133 10.45 0.30 12.84
C ALA A 133 9.73 0.46 11.51
N GLN A 134 9.75 1.67 10.96
CA GLN A 134 9.08 1.94 9.68
C GLN A 134 9.89 1.44 8.50
N THR A 135 11.22 1.47 8.62
CA THR A 135 12.07 1.00 7.55
C THR A 135 12.24 -0.49 7.67
N ALA A 136 12.29 -1.17 6.56
CA ALA A 136 12.53 -2.58 6.59
C ALA A 136 13.91 -2.83 7.12
N PRO A 137 14.06 -3.81 7.97
CA PRO A 137 15.40 -4.16 8.39
C PRO A 137 16.14 -4.53 7.18
N LYS A 138 17.30 -4.17 7.22
CA LYS A 138 18.05 -4.43 6.18
C LYS A 138 18.19 -5.74 6.05
N PRO A 139 17.89 -6.13 5.38
CA PRO A 139 17.83 -7.46 5.41
C PRO A 139 19.12 -8.08 5.27
N LYS A 140 19.34 -8.05 5.96
CA LYS A 140 20.14 -8.52 5.83
C LYS A 140 20.16 -9.63 5.29
N LYS A 141 19.92 -9.67 5.03
CA LYS A 141 19.96 -10.40 4.54
C LYS A 141 19.97 -10.88 3.85
N LYS A 142 20.12 -10.96 3.56
CA LYS A 142 20.15 -11.30 2.82
C LYS A 142 20.55 -11.93 2.39
N PRO A 143 20.77 -12.14 2.54
CA PRO A 143 21.14 -12.63 2.00
C PRO A 143 21.27 -13.49 1.50
N ALA A 144 21.01 -13.66 1.60
CA ALA A 144 21.21 -14.20 1.12
C ALA A 144 21.16 -14.75 0.36
N SER A 145 20.90 -14.75 0.05
CA SER A 145 20.92 -15.07 -0.66
C SER A 145 21.50 -15.33 -1.28
N ARG A 146 21.71 -15.42 -1.35
CA ARG A 146 22.32 -15.48 -1.88
C ARG A 146 22.73 -16.15 -2.18
#